data_4d63c953f08b8e7a95a79366244948ba
#
_entry.id   4d63c953f08b8e7a95a79366244948ba
#
_cell.length_a   1.000
_cell.length_b   1.000
_cell.length_c   1.000
_cell.angle_alpha   90.00
_cell.angle_beta   90.00
_cell.angle_gamma   90.00
#
_symmetry.space_group_name_H-M   'P 1'
#
loop_
_entity.id
_entity.type
_entity.pdbx_description
1 polymer ?
#
loop_
_entity_poly.entity_id
_entity_poly.type
_entity_poly.pdbx_seq_one_letter_code
_entity_poly.pdbx_strand_id
1 'polypeptide(L)'
;MNKISVVNARQESTIGSTGTLQGWVRTRRDSKAGFSFIEINDGSCQGNIQIIAEGALENYETEVKKLTAGCSISATGEIKESGGRGQSTEMLASKIEVHGWADPEEYPLQKKRHSFEKLREWAHLRTRTNTFGAVARVRNCICNSIHQFYQEQGFLYVHTPIITASDCEGAGEMFQVTTMDLQHIAKNKVEKDCLDCNGKPQSRKRRQ
;
A
#
# COMPACT_ATOMS: atom_id res chain seq x y z
N MET A 1 -9.81 15.23 18.45
CA MET A 1 -10.98 14.55 17.87
C MET A 1 -10.71 13.07 17.78
N ASN A 2 -11.72 12.24 17.97
CA ASN A 2 -11.56 10.79 17.96
C ASN A 2 -11.37 10.29 16.53
N LYS A 3 -10.28 9.54 16.27
CA LYS A 3 -10.02 8.91 14.97
C LYS A 3 -10.79 7.60 14.88
N ILE A 4 -11.56 7.43 13.81
CA ILE A 4 -12.37 6.24 13.55
C ILE A 4 -11.82 5.54 12.30
N SER A 5 -11.67 4.22 12.33
CA SER A 5 -11.33 3.44 11.12
C SER A 5 -12.57 3.21 10.26
N VAL A 6 -12.37 3.00 8.95
CA VAL A 6 -13.47 2.69 8.03
C VAL A 6 -14.24 1.43 8.46
N VAL A 7 -13.55 0.40 8.94
CA VAL A 7 -14.21 -0.82 9.42
C VAL A 7 -15.16 -0.55 10.58
N ASN A 8 -14.79 0.33 11.50
CA ASN A 8 -15.63 0.71 12.63
C ASN A 8 -16.78 1.63 12.19
N ALA A 9 -16.49 2.64 11.38
CA ALA A 9 -17.50 3.59 10.90
C ALA A 9 -18.60 2.93 10.05
N ARG A 10 -18.35 1.74 9.51
CA ARG A 10 -19.34 0.93 8.78
C ARG A 10 -20.26 0.10 9.66
N GLN A 11 -20.06 0.13 10.97
CA GLN A 11 -20.93 -0.57 11.94
C GLN A 11 -22.12 0.32 12.31
N GLU A 12 -23.31 -0.26 12.33
CA GLU A 12 -24.54 0.45 12.72
C GLU A 12 -24.49 1.02 14.14
N SER A 13 -23.72 0.38 15.02
CA SER A 13 -23.47 0.85 16.39
C SER A 13 -22.77 2.21 16.49
N THR A 14 -22.20 2.70 15.40
CA THR A 14 -21.49 4.00 15.35
C THR A 14 -22.38 5.13 14.84
N ILE A 15 -23.64 4.86 14.44
CA ILE A 15 -24.60 5.88 14.00
C ILE A 15 -24.80 6.89 15.13
N GLY A 16 -24.78 8.18 14.78
CA GLY A 16 -24.84 9.31 15.70
C GLY A 16 -23.51 9.71 16.34
N SER A 17 -22.44 8.92 16.15
CA SER A 17 -21.11 9.30 16.63
C SER A 17 -20.42 10.30 15.70
N THR A 18 -19.60 11.17 16.29
CA THR A 18 -18.78 12.12 15.54
C THR A 18 -17.31 11.73 15.63
N GLY A 19 -16.58 11.81 14.51
CA GLY A 19 -15.16 11.50 14.49
C GLY A 19 -14.48 11.89 13.18
N THR A 20 -13.20 11.53 13.08
CA THR A 20 -12.39 11.80 11.88
C THR A 20 -12.01 10.49 11.21
N LEU A 21 -12.36 10.36 9.95
CA LEU A 21 -11.94 9.32 9.02
C LEU A 21 -10.75 9.82 8.21
N GLN A 22 -9.77 8.96 7.99
CA GLN A 22 -8.63 9.22 7.12
C GLN A 22 -8.52 8.11 6.08
N GLY A 23 -8.24 8.45 4.85
CA GLY A 23 -8.12 7.44 3.81
C GLY A 23 -7.85 8.00 2.42
N TRP A 24 -7.79 7.08 1.47
CA TRP A 24 -7.64 7.41 0.06
C TRP A 24 -8.98 7.43 -0.65
N VAL A 25 -9.18 8.47 -1.44
CA VAL A 25 -10.36 8.61 -2.30
C VAL A 25 -10.36 7.49 -3.34
N ARG A 26 -11.46 6.76 -3.40
CA ARG A 26 -11.74 5.71 -4.39
C ARG A 26 -12.53 6.26 -5.56
N THR A 27 -13.56 7.00 -5.26
CA THR A 27 -14.40 7.67 -6.24
C THR A 27 -14.96 8.97 -5.66
N ARG A 28 -15.22 9.94 -6.52
CA ARG A 28 -16.03 11.12 -6.23
C ARG A 28 -17.08 11.28 -7.34
N ARG A 29 -18.24 11.71 -6.95
CA ARG A 29 -19.34 12.07 -7.88
C ARG A 29 -20.12 13.23 -7.30
N ASP A 30 -20.48 14.16 -8.15
CA ASP A 30 -21.29 15.30 -7.77
C ASP A 30 -22.78 15.00 -7.94
N SER A 31 -23.60 15.48 -7.01
CA SER A 31 -25.04 15.48 -7.09
C SER A 31 -25.52 16.80 -7.70
N LYS A 32 -26.60 16.75 -8.47
CA LYS A 32 -27.26 17.96 -8.97
C LYS A 32 -27.83 18.85 -7.85
N ALA A 33 -27.95 18.30 -6.64
CA ALA A 33 -28.47 19.02 -5.46
C ALA A 33 -27.37 19.82 -4.72
N GLY A 34 -26.16 19.97 -5.27
CA GLY A 34 -25.12 20.85 -4.73
C GLY A 34 -24.25 20.23 -3.65
N PHE A 35 -24.09 18.90 -3.64
CA PHE A 35 -23.17 18.19 -2.74
C PHE A 35 -22.43 17.08 -3.50
N SER A 36 -21.35 16.59 -2.92
CA SER A 36 -20.55 15.50 -3.50
C SER A 36 -20.58 14.25 -2.62
N PHE A 37 -20.62 13.10 -3.26
CA PHE A 37 -20.37 11.81 -2.64
C PHE A 37 -18.90 11.42 -2.86
N ILE A 38 -18.19 11.15 -1.78
CA ILE A 38 -16.78 10.75 -1.81
C ILE A 38 -16.67 9.37 -1.15
N GLU A 39 -16.23 8.37 -1.88
CA GLU A 39 -15.89 7.06 -1.29
C GLU A 39 -14.43 7.03 -0.89
N ILE A 40 -14.15 6.66 0.36
CA ILE A 40 -12.79 6.46 0.86
C ILE A 40 -12.58 5.05 1.41
N ASN A 41 -11.32 4.65 1.43
CA ASN A 41 -10.85 3.43 2.07
C ASN A 41 -9.53 3.70 2.79
N ASP A 42 -9.38 3.21 4.01
CA ASP A 42 -8.17 3.33 4.85
C ASP A 42 -7.37 2.03 4.93
N GLY A 43 -7.82 0.98 4.25
CA GLY A 43 -7.22 -0.35 4.30
C GLY A 43 -7.67 -1.22 5.49
N SER A 44 -8.44 -0.70 6.44
CA SER A 44 -8.91 -1.48 7.60
C SER A 44 -9.89 -2.60 7.23
N CYS A 45 -10.63 -2.44 6.13
CA CYS A 45 -11.52 -3.47 5.58
C CYS A 45 -11.55 -3.43 4.05
N GLN A 46 -12.24 -4.41 3.45
CA GLN A 46 -12.43 -4.48 2.00
C GLN A 46 -13.42 -3.42 1.49
N GLY A 47 -14.37 -3.03 2.30
CA GLY A 47 -15.41 -2.07 1.94
C GLY A 47 -14.95 -0.63 2.05
N ASN A 48 -15.60 0.25 1.29
CA ASN A 48 -15.43 1.69 1.40
C ASN A 48 -16.51 2.29 2.32
N ILE A 49 -16.32 3.53 2.74
CA ILE A 49 -17.38 4.35 3.34
C ILE A 49 -17.65 5.56 2.46
N GLN A 50 -18.93 5.94 2.34
CA GLN A 50 -19.34 7.14 1.64
C GLN A 50 -19.30 8.34 2.59
N ILE A 51 -18.75 9.42 2.11
CA ILE A 51 -18.75 10.72 2.76
C ILE A 51 -19.64 11.64 1.93
N ILE A 52 -20.59 12.31 2.58
CA ILE A 52 -21.39 13.37 2.01
C ILE A 52 -20.68 14.68 2.32
N ALA A 53 -20.27 15.38 1.27
CA ALA A 53 -19.66 16.71 1.33
C ALA A 53 -20.64 17.73 0.78
N GLU A 54 -21.26 18.51 1.67
CA GLU A 54 -22.20 19.56 1.28
C GLU A 54 -21.50 20.79 0.70
N GLY A 55 -22.18 21.50 -0.19
CA GLY A 55 -21.66 22.73 -0.82
C GLY A 55 -21.37 23.86 0.18
N ALA A 56 -21.86 23.74 1.41
CA ALA A 56 -21.60 24.70 2.49
C ALA A 56 -20.19 24.57 3.12
N LEU A 57 -19.42 23.52 2.79
CA LEU A 57 -18.04 23.37 3.25
C LEU A 57 -17.18 24.51 2.69
N GLU A 58 -16.35 25.12 3.54
CA GLU A 58 -15.50 26.26 3.20
C GLU A 58 -14.63 26.01 1.97
N ASN A 59 -14.09 24.78 1.84
CA ASN A 59 -13.21 24.38 0.74
C ASN A 59 -13.91 23.54 -0.35
N TYR A 60 -15.26 23.57 -0.38
CA TYR A 60 -16.01 22.72 -1.33
C TYR A 60 -15.63 22.99 -2.79
N GLU A 61 -15.69 24.26 -3.22
CA GLU A 61 -15.41 24.66 -4.61
C GLU A 61 -13.89 24.59 -4.94
N THR A 62 -13.05 24.92 -3.95
CA THR A 62 -11.62 25.06 -4.18
C THR A 62 -10.85 23.73 -4.12
N GLU A 63 -11.30 22.76 -3.31
CA GLU A 63 -10.63 21.49 -3.07
C GLU A 63 -11.54 20.28 -3.30
N VAL A 64 -12.71 20.19 -2.65
CA VAL A 64 -13.55 18.99 -2.67
C VAL A 64 -13.95 18.62 -4.10
N LYS A 65 -14.36 19.59 -4.91
CA LYS A 65 -14.68 19.38 -6.33
C LYS A 65 -13.51 18.94 -7.20
N LYS A 66 -12.28 19.10 -6.74
CA LYS A 66 -11.06 18.69 -7.47
C LYS A 66 -10.53 17.33 -7.05
N LEU A 67 -11.13 16.70 -6.03
CA LEU A 67 -10.69 15.39 -5.57
C LEU A 67 -10.84 14.34 -6.68
N THR A 68 -9.78 13.57 -6.86
CA THR A 68 -9.70 12.45 -7.82
C THR A 68 -9.36 11.16 -7.09
N ALA A 69 -9.49 10.03 -7.78
CA ALA A 69 -9.05 8.75 -7.23
C ALA A 69 -7.57 8.79 -6.87
N GLY A 70 -7.22 8.33 -5.67
CA GLY A 70 -5.85 8.34 -5.18
C GLY A 70 -5.51 9.51 -4.25
N CYS A 71 -6.26 10.61 -4.25
CA CYS A 71 -6.09 11.68 -3.26
C CYS A 71 -6.21 11.12 -1.84
N SER A 72 -5.46 11.67 -0.90
CA SER A 72 -5.55 11.33 0.52
C SER A 72 -6.19 12.47 1.30
N ILE A 73 -7.19 12.13 2.11
CA ILE A 73 -7.99 13.12 2.85
C ILE A 73 -8.23 12.71 4.30
N SER A 74 -8.51 13.69 5.14
CA SER A 74 -9.22 13.54 6.42
C SER A 74 -10.59 14.15 6.28
N ALA A 75 -11.63 13.43 6.68
CA ALA A 75 -12.98 13.94 6.79
C ALA A 75 -13.45 13.84 8.24
N THR A 76 -13.91 14.93 8.80
CA THR A 76 -14.51 15.00 10.14
C THR A 76 -15.99 15.24 9.99
N GLY A 77 -16.80 14.47 10.72
CA GLY A 77 -18.25 14.57 10.63
C GLY A 77 -18.97 13.56 11.49
N GLU A 78 -20.27 13.50 11.31
CA GLU A 78 -21.19 12.60 11.99
C GLU A 78 -21.45 11.35 11.13
N ILE A 79 -21.43 10.18 11.73
CA ILE A 79 -21.84 8.92 11.09
C ILE A 79 -23.37 8.84 11.14
N LYS A 80 -23.97 8.67 9.98
CA LYS A 80 -25.43 8.56 9.81
C LYS A 80 -25.82 7.24 9.16
N GLU A 81 -27.07 6.88 9.33
CA GLU A 81 -27.69 5.82 8.56
C GLU A 81 -27.70 6.20 7.08
N SER A 82 -27.32 5.27 6.20
CA SER A 82 -27.29 5.53 4.77
C SER A 82 -28.61 5.16 4.11
N GLY A 83 -29.15 6.07 3.32
CA GLY A 83 -30.26 5.80 2.43
C GLY A 83 -29.88 5.03 1.16
N GLY A 84 -28.59 4.74 0.94
CA GLY A 84 -28.08 4.10 -0.26
C GLY A 84 -28.14 2.57 -0.20
N ARG A 85 -28.34 1.92 -1.35
CA ARG A 85 -28.27 0.45 -1.41
C ARG A 85 -26.83 -0.03 -1.23
N GLY A 86 -26.65 -1.07 -0.38
CA GLY A 86 -25.37 -1.76 -0.20
C GLY A 86 -24.42 -1.18 0.84
N GLN A 87 -24.87 -0.19 1.60
CA GLN A 87 -24.16 0.36 2.76
C GLN A 87 -25.15 0.71 3.87
N SER A 88 -24.80 0.43 5.13
CA SER A 88 -25.64 0.75 6.31
C SER A 88 -25.38 2.17 6.81
N THR A 89 -24.16 2.66 6.64
CA THR A 89 -23.70 3.92 7.23
C THR A 89 -23.00 4.80 6.20
N GLU A 90 -23.03 6.09 6.43
CA GLU A 90 -22.28 7.10 5.70
C GLU A 90 -21.89 8.24 6.64
N MET A 91 -20.93 9.06 6.27
CA MET A 91 -20.51 10.22 7.05
C MET A 91 -21.03 11.50 6.43
N LEU A 92 -21.71 12.33 7.22
CA LEU A 92 -21.96 13.72 6.86
C LEU A 92 -20.77 14.57 7.32
N ALA A 93 -19.98 15.05 6.38
CA ALA A 93 -18.77 15.78 6.68
C ALA A 93 -19.07 17.23 7.10
N SER A 94 -18.51 17.66 8.22
CA SER A 94 -18.45 19.05 8.65
C SER A 94 -17.11 19.73 8.26
N LYS A 95 -16.07 18.93 8.00
CA LYS A 95 -14.74 19.41 7.57
C LYS A 95 -14.07 18.36 6.72
N ILE A 96 -13.40 18.77 5.64
CA ILE A 96 -12.53 17.93 4.81
C ILE A 96 -11.19 18.63 4.67
N GLU A 97 -10.10 17.89 4.88
CA GLU A 97 -8.72 18.34 4.70
C GLU A 97 -8.03 17.43 3.67
N VAL A 98 -7.39 18.02 2.67
CA VAL A 98 -6.65 17.29 1.65
C VAL A 98 -5.18 17.24 2.05
N HIS A 99 -4.66 16.03 2.25
CA HIS A 99 -3.25 15.81 2.63
C HIS A 99 -2.35 15.55 1.42
N GLY A 100 -2.91 14.97 0.37
CA GLY A 100 -2.17 14.68 -0.85
C GLY A 100 -3.08 14.59 -2.06
N TRP A 101 -2.62 15.22 -3.12
CA TRP A 101 -3.27 15.19 -4.43
C TRP A 101 -2.75 14.05 -5.27
N ALA A 102 -3.59 13.53 -6.14
CA ALA A 102 -3.21 12.56 -7.16
C ALA A 102 -3.62 13.11 -8.52
N ASP A 103 -2.67 13.22 -9.43
CA ASP A 103 -2.95 13.62 -10.79
C ASP A 103 -3.77 12.51 -11.47
N PRO A 104 -4.97 12.80 -12.02
CA PRO A 104 -5.80 11.80 -12.67
C PRO A 104 -5.16 11.23 -13.96
N GLU A 105 -4.21 11.92 -14.57
CA GLU A 105 -3.51 11.43 -15.76
C GLU A 105 -2.36 10.47 -15.38
N GLU A 106 -1.69 10.73 -14.26
CA GLU A 106 -0.58 9.92 -13.77
C GLU A 106 -1.01 8.77 -12.88
N TYR A 107 -2.09 8.94 -12.09
CA TYR A 107 -2.55 7.91 -11.15
C TYR A 107 -3.19 6.72 -11.90
N PRO A 108 -2.57 5.53 -11.85
CA PRO A 108 -2.94 4.44 -12.75
C PRO A 108 -4.24 3.72 -12.37
N LEU A 109 -4.63 3.74 -11.08
CA LEU A 109 -5.81 3.01 -10.59
C LEU A 109 -7.09 3.83 -10.73
N GLN A 110 -7.58 3.95 -11.94
CA GLN A 110 -8.84 4.62 -12.24
C GLN A 110 -10.05 3.68 -12.04
N LYS A 111 -11.27 4.26 -12.03
CA LYS A 111 -12.53 3.51 -11.94
C LYS A 111 -12.82 2.72 -13.22
N LYS A 112 -11.99 1.74 -13.54
CA LYS A 112 -12.18 0.79 -14.64
C LYS A 112 -11.61 -0.56 -14.26
N ARG A 113 -12.01 -1.61 -14.99
CA ARG A 113 -11.41 -2.92 -14.82
C ARG A 113 -9.97 -2.92 -15.37
N HIS A 114 -9.04 -3.38 -14.57
CA HIS A 114 -7.65 -3.61 -14.96
C HIS A 114 -7.36 -5.10 -15.07
N SER A 115 -6.56 -5.51 -16.06
CA SER A 115 -6.09 -6.89 -16.16
C SER A 115 -5.06 -7.20 -15.05
N PHE A 116 -4.89 -8.49 -14.72
CA PHE A 116 -3.92 -8.90 -13.70
C PHE A 116 -2.49 -8.61 -14.12
N GLU A 117 -2.17 -8.71 -15.41
CA GLU A 117 -0.87 -8.36 -15.98
C GLU A 117 -0.56 -6.90 -15.68
N LYS A 118 -1.50 -6.00 -16.00
CA LYS A 118 -1.34 -4.57 -15.76
C LYS A 118 -1.20 -4.25 -14.26
N LEU A 119 -1.95 -4.93 -13.40
CA LEU A 119 -1.83 -4.76 -11.95
C LEU A 119 -0.51 -5.30 -11.39
N ARG A 120 0.16 -6.22 -12.06
CA ARG A 120 1.52 -6.66 -11.68
C ARG A 120 2.58 -5.61 -12.00
N GLU A 121 2.42 -4.85 -13.08
CA GLU A 121 3.29 -3.71 -13.38
C GLU A 121 3.17 -2.62 -12.28
N TRP A 122 1.98 -2.41 -11.74
CA TRP A 122 1.73 -1.48 -10.63
C TRP A 122 1.75 -2.17 -9.26
N ALA A 123 2.78 -2.97 -9.02
CA ALA A 123 2.89 -3.86 -7.87
C ALA A 123 2.67 -3.15 -6.52
N HIS A 124 3.17 -1.92 -6.37
CA HIS A 124 3.05 -1.10 -5.15
C HIS A 124 1.63 -0.56 -4.91
N LEU A 125 0.79 -0.45 -5.94
CA LEU A 125 -0.58 0.06 -5.83
C LEU A 125 -1.65 -1.04 -5.92
N ARG A 126 -1.34 -2.22 -6.46
CA ARG A 126 -2.34 -3.25 -6.77
C ARG A 126 -3.16 -3.70 -5.57
N THR A 127 -2.60 -3.65 -4.36
CA THR A 127 -3.32 -4.00 -3.13
C THR A 127 -4.47 -3.05 -2.79
N ARG A 128 -4.49 -1.87 -3.39
CA ARG A 128 -5.62 -0.94 -3.31
C ARG A 128 -6.81 -1.37 -4.18
N THR A 129 -6.64 -2.34 -5.08
CA THR A 129 -7.75 -2.92 -5.85
C THR A 129 -8.48 -3.98 -5.02
N ASN A 130 -9.78 -4.17 -5.30
CA ASN A 130 -10.59 -5.13 -4.54
C ASN A 130 -10.02 -6.55 -4.61
N THR A 131 -9.61 -7.00 -5.81
CA THR A 131 -9.09 -8.36 -6.01
C THR A 131 -7.77 -8.58 -5.26
N PHE A 132 -6.76 -7.74 -5.48
CA PHE A 132 -5.48 -7.93 -4.79
C PHE A 132 -5.54 -7.56 -3.30
N GLY A 133 -6.44 -6.66 -2.90
CA GLY A 133 -6.76 -6.42 -1.50
C GLY A 133 -7.34 -7.66 -0.82
N ALA A 134 -8.27 -8.37 -1.48
CA ALA A 134 -8.81 -9.64 -1.00
C ALA A 134 -7.74 -10.73 -0.93
N VAL A 135 -6.92 -10.89 -1.99
CA VAL A 135 -5.80 -11.86 -2.01
C VAL A 135 -4.81 -11.60 -0.87
N ALA A 136 -4.45 -10.34 -0.62
CA ALA A 136 -3.55 -10.00 0.48
C ALA A 136 -4.13 -10.39 1.84
N ARG A 137 -5.43 -10.17 2.07
CA ARG A 137 -6.12 -10.56 3.31
C ARG A 137 -6.19 -12.07 3.50
N VAL A 138 -6.52 -12.82 2.44
CA VAL A 138 -6.54 -14.29 2.48
C VAL A 138 -5.15 -14.83 2.78
N ARG A 139 -4.11 -14.33 2.11
CA ARG A 139 -2.73 -14.73 2.39
C ARG A 139 -2.32 -14.45 3.85
N ASN A 140 -2.65 -13.27 4.36
CA ASN A 140 -2.38 -12.92 5.76
C ASN A 140 -3.06 -13.90 6.72
N CYS A 141 -4.33 -14.23 6.47
CA CYS A 141 -5.08 -15.17 7.28
C CYS A 141 -4.43 -16.57 7.25
N ILE A 142 -4.10 -17.08 6.07
CA ILE A 142 -3.45 -18.39 5.91
C ILE A 142 -2.09 -18.43 6.64
N CYS A 143 -1.23 -17.43 6.44
CA CYS A 143 0.06 -17.39 7.10
C CYS A 143 -0.09 -17.39 8.63
N ASN A 144 -1.01 -16.57 9.16
CA ASN A 144 -1.28 -16.54 10.59
C ASN A 144 -1.80 -17.88 11.12
N SER A 145 -2.73 -18.52 10.39
CA SER A 145 -3.30 -19.83 10.79
C SER A 145 -2.24 -20.93 10.79
N ILE A 146 -1.30 -20.92 9.86
CA ILE A 146 -0.17 -21.87 9.84
C ILE A 146 0.70 -21.68 11.10
N HIS A 147 1.08 -20.43 11.41
CA HIS A 147 1.87 -20.14 12.59
C HIS A 147 1.13 -20.54 13.87
N GLN A 148 -0.16 -20.21 13.96
CA GLN A 148 -0.98 -20.57 15.12
C GLN A 148 -1.05 -22.09 15.30
N PHE A 149 -1.32 -22.84 14.22
CA PHE A 149 -1.38 -24.30 14.25
C PHE A 149 -0.10 -24.91 14.83
N TYR A 150 1.08 -24.50 14.33
CA TYR A 150 2.33 -25.06 14.84
C TYR A 150 2.61 -24.66 16.29
N GLN A 151 2.30 -23.43 16.68
CA GLN A 151 2.47 -23.00 18.07
C GLN A 151 1.56 -23.79 19.04
N GLU A 152 0.31 -24.05 18.66
CA GLU A 152 -0.63 -24.86 19.43
C GLU A 152 -0.16 -26.32 19.60
N GLN A 153 0.63 -26.83 18.65
CA GLN A 153 1.29 -28.14 18.74
C GLN A 153 2.61 -28.12 19.51
N GLY A 154 3.01 -26.98 20.08
CA GLY A 154 4.23 -26.85 20.88
C GLY A 154 5.52 -26.59 20.08
N PHE A 155 5.41 -26.30 18.78
CA PHE A 155 6.57 -25.93 17.98
C PHE A 155 6.97 -24.47 18.25
N LEU A 156 8.26 -24.21 18.23
CA LEU A 156 8.82 -22.86 18.32
C LEU A 156 9.16 -22.34 16.91
N TYR A 157 8.74 -21.11 16.63
CA TYR A 157 9.15 -20.41 15.40
C TYR A 157 10.57 -19.88 15.60
N VAL A 158 11.55 -20.47 14.90
CA VAL A 158 12.94 -20.04 14.91
C VAL A 158 13.23 -19.27 13.61
N HIS A 159 13.57 -17.99 13.74
CA HIS A 159 13.97 -17.17 12.62
C HIS A 159 15.44 -17.40 12.27
N THR A 160 15.69 -18.34 11.34
CA THR A 160 17.04 -18.67 10.87
C THR A 160 17.54 -17.64 9.86
N PRO A 161 18.88 -17.43 9.72
CA PRO A 161 19.45 -16.56 8.70
C PRO A 161 19.06 -17.02 7.28
N ILE A 162 18.61 -16.08 6.45
CA ILE A 162 18.30 -16.33 5.03
C ILE A 162 19.59 -16.37 4.19
N ILE A 163 20.57 -15.53 4.56
CA ILE A 163 21.87 -15.48 3.91
C ILE A 163 22.78 -16.47 4.61
N THR A 164 23.23 -17.49 3.90
CA THR A 164 24.06 -18.57 4.42
C THR A 164 25.13 -18.95 3.40
N ALA A 165 26.27 -19.47 3.88
CA ALA A 165 27.31 -20.03 3.04
C ALA A 165 27.16 -21.56 2.84
N SER A 166 26.12 -22.17 3.43
CA SER A 166 25.86 -23.60 3.40
C SER A 166 24.66 -23.94 2.54
N ASP A 167 24.86 -24.84 1.58
CA ASP A 167 23.75 -25.55 0.91
C ASP A 167 23.47 -26.85 1.68
N CYS A 168 22.34 -26.90 2.37
CA CYS A 168 21.99 -28.02 3.26
C CYS A 168 21.70 -29.32 2.52
N GLU A 169 21.22 -29.25 1.26
CA GLU A 169 20.78 -30.41 0.49
C GLU A 169 21.74 -30.79 -0.62
N GLY A 170 22.71 -29.94 -0.97
CA GLY A 170 23.68 -30.17 -2.02
C GLY A 170 23.12 -30.30 -3.43
N ALA A 171 21.82 -29.93 -3.61
CA ALA A 171 21.08 -30.17 -4.84
C ALA A 171 20.65 -28.86 -5.55
N GLY A 172 20.93 -27.70 -4.96
CA GLY A 172 20.50 -26.41 -5.46
C GLY A 172 21.66 -25.50 -5.87
N GLU A 173 21.36 -24.57 -6.76
CA GLU A 173 22.25 -23.46 -7.04
C GLU A 173 21.98 -22.32 -6.04
N MET A 174 23.00 -21.86 -5.34
CA MET A 174 22.91 -20.72 -4.43
C MET A 174 23.00 -19.41 -5.20
N PHE A 175 22.13 -18.47 -4.85
CA PHE A 175 22.27 -17.10 -5.32
C PHE A 175 23.41 -16.39 -4.60
N GLN A 176 24.26 -15.70 -5.35
CA GLN A 176 25.31 -14.89 -4.78
C GLN A 176 24.78 -13.53 -4.35
N VAL A 177 24.94 -13.20 -3.06
CA VAL A 177 24.71 -11.85 -2.54
C VAL A 177 26.04 -11.09 -2.57
N THR A 178 26.08 -9.94 -3.25
CA THR A 178 27.29 -9.13 -3.38
C THR A 178 26.97 -7.65 -3.35
N THR A 179 27.89 -6.85 -2.82
CA THR A 179 27.89 -5.39 -2.91
C THR A 179 28.67 -4.87 -4.12
N MET A 180 29.25 -5.77 -4.92
CA MET A 180 30.00 -5.39 -6.12
C MET A 180 29.05 -4.97 -7.23
N ASP A 181 29.40 -3.91 -7.96
CA ASP A 181 28.69 -3.50 -9.14
C ASP A 181 28.97 -4.49 -10.30
N LEU A 182 28.03 -5.42 -10.50
CA LEU A 182 28.16 -6.47 -11.51
C LEU A 182 28.07 -5.92 -12.94
N GLN A 183 27.45 -4.74 -13.16
CA GLN A 183 27.36 -4.10 -14.46
C GLN A 183 28.71 -3.49 -14.91
N HIS A 184 29.58 -3.23 -13.95
CA HIS A 184 30.88 -2.62 -14.17
C HIS A 184 32.06 -3.49 -13.73
N ILE A 185 31.89 -4.81 -13.70
CA ILE A 185 32.96 -5.76 -13.33
C ILE A 185 34.24 -5.52 -14.15
N ALA A 186 34.12 -5.18 -15.43
CA ALA A 186 35.26 -4.87 -16.28
C ALA A 186 36.03 -3.61 -15.84
N LYS A 187 35.31 -2.63 -15.24
CA LYS A 187 35.94 -1.41 -14.68
C LYS A 187 36.58 -1.67 -13.32
N ASN A 188 36.02 -2.61 -12.54
CA ASN A 188 36.58 -3.02 -11.25
C ASN A 188 37.76 -4.01 -11.37
N LYS A 189 38.11 -4.41 -12.60
CA LYS A 189 39.17 -5.37 -12.89
C LYS A 189 40.52 -4.72 -13.03
N VAL A 190 40.70 -3.55 -12.50
CA VAL A 190 41.96 -2.86 -12.60
C VAL A 190 42.39 -2.27 -11.29
N GLU A 191 43.68 -2.44 -11.08
CA GLU A 191 44.51 -1.73 -10.12
C GLU A 191 44.35 -2.16 -8.66
N LYS A 192 44.32 -3.47 -8.43
CA LYS A 192 45.20 -3.91 -7.38
C LYS A 192 46.54 -4.25 -8.07
N ASP A 193 47.34 -3.26 -8.32
CA ASP A 193 48.75 -3.43 -8.41
C ASP A 193 49.15 -4.20 -7.15
N CYS A 194 49.50 -5.47 -7.32
CA CYS A 194 50.11 -6.20 -6.25
C CYS A 194 51.43 -5.47 -6.00
N LEU A 195 51.43 -4.63 -4.99
CA LEU A 195 52.66 -4.02 -4.52
C LEU A 195 53.49 -5.14 -3.94
N ASP A 196 54.79 -5.19 -4.30
CA ASP A 196 55.75 -6.06 -3.63
C ASP A 196 55.92 -5.61 -2.15
N CYS A 197 56.64 -6.39 -1.39
CA CYS A 197 56.91 -6.08 0.02
C CYS A 197 57.64 -4.73 0.25
N ASN A 198 58.07 -4.07 -0.83
CA ASN A 198 58.70 -2.75 -0.84
C ASN A 198 57.78 -1.65 -1.44
N GLY A 199 56.50 -1.94 -1.69
CA GLY A 199 55.53 -1.00 -2.21
C GLY A 199 55.66 -0.65 -3.71
N LYS A 200 56.35 -1.47 -4.51
CA LYS A 200 56.48 -1.26 -5.96
C LYS A 200 55.50 -2.11 -6.75
N PRO A 201 54.88 -1.56 -7.82
CA PRO A 201 53.97 -2.30 -8.67
C PRO A 201 54.65 -3.50 -9.36
N GLN A 202 54.10 -4.72 -9.19
CA GLN A 202 54.55 -5.89 -9.93
C GLN A 202 53.80 -6.00 -11.27
N SER A 203 54.51 -5.86 -12.38
CA SER A 203 53.96 -6.20 -13.69
C SER A 203 53.84 -7.74 -13.84
N ARG A 204 52.61 -8.26 -13.90
CA ARG A 204 52.37 -9.65 -14.26
C ARG A 204 52.74 -9.87 -15.73
N LYS A 205 53.86 -10.53 -16.00
CA LYS A 205 54.11 -11.10 -17.33
C LYS A 205 53.02 -12.13 -17.63
N ARG A 206 52.27 -11.91 -18.74
CA ARG A 206 51.36 -12.92 -19.30
C ARG A 206 52.19 -14.17 -19.61
N ARG A 207 51.87 -15.30 -19.00
CA ARG A 207 52.29 -16.60 -19.53
C ARG A 207 51.39 -16.86 -20.75
N GLN A 208 52.04 -17.09 -21.88
CA GLN A 208 51.43 -17.59 -23.11
C GLN A 208 50.90 -19.01 -22.90
#